data_65713a8a348c8719aacb0c81e9ed72e4
#
_entry.id   65713a8a348c8719aacb0c81e9ed72e4
#
_cell.length_a   1.000
_cell.length_b   1.000
_cell.length_c   1.000
_cell.angle_alpha   90.00
_cell.angle_beta   90.00
_cell.angle_gamma   90.00
#
_symmetry.space_group_name_H-M   'P 1'
#
loop_
_entity.id
_entity.type
_entity.pdbx_description
1 polymer ?
#
loop_
_entity_poly.entity_id
_entity_poly.type
_entity_poly.pdbx_seq_one_letter_code
_entity_poly.pdbx_strand_id
1 'polypeptide(L)'
;MFSLRQPSEKDVRKFISSQQDLPFSYSQVGATQNQPPPGYTVDHNRTKLGEGEQTYQRAVSALKNWKQFDLGWVTIVPPGKLLEAGTTVAVQAKVFGFWSLNAARIVYLIDERQNLNARFGFAYGTLPDHVECGEERFTVEWHEDDSVWYDIYAFSRPQHPLVKLGSPIARRLQQRFVKDSLASIVKASR
;
A
#
# COMPACT_ATOMS: atom_id res chain seq x y z
N MET A 1 -0.36 -5.81 15.58
CA MET A 1 0.33 -5.59 16.89
C MET A 1 0.27 -4.12 17.26
N PHE A 2 -0.06 -3.77 18.54
CA PHE A 2 -0.09 -2.39 19.04
C PHE A 2 0.93 -2.19 20.16
N SER A 3 1.53 -0.99 20.27
CA SER A 3 2.53 -0.64 21.29
C SER A 3 2.50 0.86 21.63
N LEU A 4 2.85 1.22 22.87
CA LEU A 4 3.09 2.61 23.29
C LEU A 4 4.49 3.12 22.90
N ARG A 5 5.41 2.20 22.62
CA ARG A 5 6.79 2.52 22.18
C ARG A 5 6.96 2.11 20.74
N GLN A 6 7.83 2.81 20.03
CA GLN A 6 8.21 2.42 18.67
C GLN A 6 8.79 1.00 18.69
N PRO A 7 8.26 0.08 17.86
CA PRO A 7 8.82 -1.26 17.73
C PRO A 7 10.29 -1.19 17.30
N SER A 8 11.14 -1.96 17.99
CA SER A 8 12.55 -2.08 17.61
C SER A 8 12.68 -2.92 16.33
N GLU A 9 13.85 -2.87 15.70
CA GLU A 9 14.13 -3.76 14.54
C GLU A 9 13.95 -5.24 14.88
N LYS A 10 14.29 -5.64 16.12
CA LYS A 10 14.09 -7.02 16.59
C LYS A 10 12.59 -7.37 16.64
N ASP A 11 11.75 -6.44 17.13
CA ASP A 11 10.30 -6.63 17.20
C ASP A 11 9.72 -6.74 15.78
N VAL A 12 10.16 -5.86 14.87
CA VAL A 12 9.74 -5.89 13.45
C VAL A 12 10.11 -7.22 12.81
N ARG A 13 11.37 -7.68 12.96
CA ARG A 13 11.81 -8.97 12.40
C ARG A 13 11.00 -10.14 12.94
N LYS A 14 10.81 -10.19 14.27
CA LYS A 14 10.00 -11.23 14.92
C LYS A 14 8.55 -11.22 14.41
N PHE A 15 7.96 -10.03 14.29
CA PHE A 15 6.60 -9.86 13.78
C PHE A 15 6.47 -10.37 12.34
N ILE A 16 7.36 -9.95 11.44
CA ILE A 16 7.35 -10.41 10.03
C ILE A 16 7.54 -11.91 9.94
N SER A 17 8.50 -12.49 10.67
CA SER A 17 8.73 -13.94 10.68
C SER A 17 7.51 -14.72 11.16
N SER A 18 6.73 -14.18 12.09
CA SER A 18 5.50 -14.83 12.54
C SER A 18 4.36 -14.81 11.52
N GLN A 19 4.46 -13.95 10.51
CA GLN A 19 3.41 -13.74 9.51
C GLN A 19 3.75 -14.29 8.12
N GLN A 20 5.05 -14.50 7.83
CA GLN A 20 5.50 -14.79 6.47
C GLN A 20 4.92 -16.08 5.86
N ASP A 21 4.55 -17.07 6.67
CA ASP A 21 4.03 -18.35 6.18
C ASP A 21 2.49 -18.48 6.38
N LEU A 22 1.86 -17.44 6.94
CA LEU A 22 0.41 -17.44 7.15
C LEU A 22 -0.32 -17.13 5.82
N PRO A 23 -1.55 -17.67 5.63
CA PRO A 23 -2.37 -17.31 4.50
C PRO A 23 -2.79 -15.82 4.56
N PHE A 24 -3.20 -15.27 3.41
CA PHE A 24 -3.85 -13.96 3.39
C PHE A 24 -5.12 -13.96 4.25
N SER A 25 -5.49 -12.80 4.81
CA SER A 25 -6.68 -12.66 5.67
C SER A 25 -8.02 -12.67 4.90
N TYR A 26 -7.96 -12.72 3.56
CA TYR A 26 -9.10 -12.76 2.64
C TYR A 26 -8.86 -13.87 1.58
N SER A 27 -9.93 -14.29 0.89
CA SER A 27 -9.87 -15.44 -0.02
C SER A 27 -9.69 -15.07 -1.50
N GLN A 28 -10.09 -13.85 -1.90
CA GLN A 28 -10.05 -13.40 -3.29
C GLN A 28 -8.71 -12.69 -3.60
N VAL A 29 -7.62 -13.42 -3.47
CA VAL A 29 -6.26 -12.89 -3.71
C VAL A 29 -6.09 -12.52 -5.18
N GLY A 30 -5.61 -11.31 -5.45
CA GLY A 30 -5.44 -10.76 -6.81
C GLY A 30 -6.69 -10.06 -7.37
N ALA A 31 -7.76 -9.90 -6.57
CA ALA A 31 -9.00 -9.31 -7.05
C ALA A 31 -8.90 -7.82 -7.41
N THR A 32 -7.84 -7.11 -6.99
CA THR A 32 -7.59 -5.73 -7.48
C THR A 32 -7.21 -5.66 -8.96
N GLN A 33 -6.95 -6.79 -9.62
CA GLN A 33 -6.80 -6.86 -11.08
C GLN A 33 -8.16 -6.89 -11.83
N ASN A 34 -9.21 -7.31 -11.14
CA ASN A 34 -10.52 -7.57 -11.71
C ASN A 34 -11.61 -6.81 -10.95
N GLN A 35 -12.61 -7.53 -10.46
CA GLN A 35 -13.69 -6.97 -9.66
C GLN A 35 -13.48 -7.29 -8.17
N PRO A 36 -13.61 -6.29 -7.30
CA PRO A 36 -13.53 -6.50 -5.86
C PRO A 36 -14.70 -7.37 -5.39
N PRO A 37 -14.48 -8.23 -4.37
CA PRO A 37 -15.52 -9.10 -3.85
C PRO A 37 -16.62 -8.31 -3.13
N PRO A 38 -17.86 -8.84 -3.08
CA PRO A 38 -18.95 -8.21 -2.33
C PRO A 38 -18.63 -8.17 -0.81
N GLY A 39 -19.18 -7.17 -0.12
CA GLY A 39 -19.01 -7.00 1.32
C GLY A 39 -17.73 -6.28 1.75
N TYR A 40 -17.00 -5.70 0.82
CA TYR A 40 -15.86 -4.84 1.06
C TYR A 40 -16.17 -3.40 0.65
N THR A 41 -15.55 -2.44 1.31
CA THR A 41 -15.51 -1.05 0.84
C THR A 41 -14.47 -0.96 -0.26
N VAL A 42 -14.83 -0.34 -1.38
CA VAL A 42 -13.93 -0.11 -2.51
C VAL A 42 -13.53 1.35 -2.54
N ASP A 43 -12.24 1.59 -2.63
CA ASP A 43 -11.63 2.91 -2.76
C ASP A 43 -10.81 2.99 -4.05
N HIS A 44 -11.08 4.02 -4.85
CA HIS A 44 -10.33 4.30 -6.06
C HIS A 44 -9.95 5.78 -6.09
N ASN A 45 -8.66 6.04 -6.09
CA ASN A 45 -8.12 7.40 -6.04
C ASN A 45 -6.96 7.52 -7.01
N ARG A 46 -6.91 8.62 -7.77
CA ARG A 46 -5.83 8.86 -8.71
C ARG A 46 -5.46 10.32 -8.79
N THR A 47 -4.23 10.61 -9.20
CA THR A 47 -3.75 11.97 -9.43
C THR A 47 -2.81 12.01 -10.64
N LYS A 48 -2.89 13.11 -11.40
CA LYS A 48 -1.92 13.38 -12.47
C LYS A 48 -0.58 13.79 -11.83
N LEU A 49 0.51 13.16 -12.26
CA LEU A 49 1.88 13.44 -11.81
C LEU A 49 2.57 14.49 -12.70
N GLY A 50 2.20 14.51 -13.97
CA GLY A 50 2.80 15.35 -15.01
C GLY A 50 2.70 14.69 -16.36
N GLU A 51 3.71 14.87 -17.20
CA GLU A 51 3.78 14.35 -18.57
C GLU A 51 5.20 13.82 -18.85
N GLY A 52 5.30 12.90 -19.80
CA GLY A 52 6.53 12.41 -20.38
C GLY A 52 7.24 11.29 -19.62
N GLU A 53 8.13 10.63 -20.35
CA GLU A 53 8.86 9.45 -19.88
C GLU A 53 9.66 9.71 -18.60
N GLN A 54 10.28 10.88 -18.47
CA GLN A 54 11.07 11.20 -17.27
C GLN A 54 10.22 11.23 -16.00
N THR A 55 9.00 11.79 -16.08
CA THR A 55 8.05 11.79 -14.97
C THR A 55 7.64 10.36 -14.62
N TYR A 56 7.34 9.55 -15.64
CA TYR A 56 7.04 8.13 -15.44
C TYR A 56 8.18 7.38 -14.73
N GLN A 57 9.42 7.54 -15.20
CA GLN A 57 10.57 6.85 -14.61
C GLN A 57 10.82 7.29 -13.16
N ARG A 58 10.69 8.58 -12.84
CA ARG A 58 10.80 9.08 -11.46
C ARG A 58 9.70 8.50 -10.56
N ALA A 59 8.47 8.45 -11.06
CA ALA A 59 7.34 7.88 -10.32
C ALA A 59 7.51 6.37 -10.08
N VAL A 60 7.97 5.61 -11.07
CA VAL A 60 8.32 4.19 -10.92
C VAL A 60 9.42 4.00 -9.87
N SER A 61 10.48 4.82 -9.93
CA SER A 61 11.54 4.80 -8.94
C SER A 61 11.01 5.11 -7.54
N ALA A 62 10.11 6.08 -7.41
CA ALA A 62 9.47 6.42 -6.14
C ALA A 62 8.66 5.25 -5.58
N LEU A 63 7.85 4.55 -6.40
CA LEU A 63 7.13 3.34 -5.96
C LEU A 63 8.08 2.22 -5.51
N LYS A 64 9.14 1.94 -6.30
CA LYS A 64 10.16 0.94 -5.95
C LYS A 64 10.85 1.23 -4.61
N ASN A 65 10.96 2.50 -4.25
CA ASN A 65 11.52 2.97 -2.98
C ASN A 65 10.47 3.23 -1.89
N TRP A 66 9.24 2.74 -2.05
CA TRP A 66 8.16 2.82 -1.07
C TRP A 66 7.79 4.24 -0.64
N LYS A 67 8.00 5.25 -1.52
CA LYS A 67 7.74 6.66 -1.20
C LYS A 67 6.27 6.95 -0.87
N GLN A 68 5.33 6.14 -1.37
CA GLN A 68 3.90 6.22 -1.02
C GLN A 68 3.62 5.92 0.46
N PHE A 69 4.59 5.35 1.19
CA PHE A 69 4.52 5.09 2.64
C PHE A 69 5.47 5.97 3.46
N ASP A 70 6.29 6.83 2.84
CA ASP A 70 7.19 7.76 3.53
C ASP A 70 6.42 9.01 3.97
N LEU A 71 5.51 8.86 4.94
CA LEU A 71 4.50 9.86 5.30
C LEU A 71 4.73 10.50 6.69
N GLY A 72 5.85 10.14 7.36
CA GLY A 72 6.16 10.61 8.70
C GLY A 72 5.35 9.93 9.82
N TRP A 73 4.11 9.54 9.57
CA TRP A 73 3.26 8.78 10.51
C TRP A 73 3.01 7.33 10.07
N VAL A 74 3.30 7.01 8.80
CA VAL A 74 3.26 5.66 8.23
C VAL A 74 4.58 5.40 7.51
N THR A 75 5.11 4.20 7.64
CA THR A 75 6.29 3.75 6.89
C THR A 75 6.26 2.23 6.68
N ILE A 76 7.00 1.74 5.68
CA ILE A 76 7.24 0.31 5.47
C ILE A 76 8.47 -0.14 6.27
N VAL A 77 8.35 -1.27 6.93
CA VAL A 77 9.44 -1.90 7.66
C VAL A 77 9.59 -3.39 7.28
N PRO A 78 10.80 -3.94 7.19
CA PRO A 78 12.06 -3.21 7.23
C PRO A 78 12.24 -2.34 5.97
N PRO A 79 13.00 -1.25 6.06
CA PRO A 79 13.26 -0.39 4.91
C PRO A 79 14.06 -1.13 3.82
N GLY A 80 13.94 -0.67 2.56
CA GLY A 80 14.72 -1.19 1.43
C GLY A 80 14.31 -2.59 0.95
N LYS A 81 13.13 -3.10 1.35
CA LYS A 81 12.60 -4.35 0.80
C LYS A 81 12.28 -4.21 -0.68
N LEU A 82 12.77 -5.18 -1.45
CA LEU A 82 12.47 -5.28 -2.88
C LEU A 82 10.98 -5.56 -3.11
N LEU A 83 10.46 -5.01 -4.20
CA LEU A 83 9.12 -5.32 -4.68
C LEU A 83 9.16 -6.64 -5.47
N GLU A 84 8.86 -7.74 -4.78
CA GLU A 84 8.78 -9.07 -5.37
C GLU A 84 7.53 -9.79 -4.82
N ALA A 85 6.82 -10.53 -5.66
CA ALA A 85 5.68 -11.33 -5.22
C ALA A 85 6.09 -12.28 -4.09
N GLY A 86 5.28 -12.37 -3.05
CA GLY A 86 5.57 -13.14 -1.85
C GLY A 86 6.39 -12.40 -0.78
N THR A 87 6.98 -11.24 -1.08
CA THR A 87 7.69 -10.44 -0.07
C THR A 87 6.74 -9.96 1.01
N THR A 88 7.04 -10.32 2.27
CA THR A 88 6.28 -9.87 3.44
C THR A 88 6.92 -8.63 4.05
N VAL A 89 6.10 -7.62 4.31
CA VAL A 89 6.46 -6.35 4.94
C VAL A 89 5.48 -6.04 6.07
N ALA A 90 5.81 -5.08 6.91
CA ALA A 90 4.83 -4.52 7.84
C ALA A 90 4.67 -3.02 7.58
N VAL A 91 3.42 -2.56 7.54
CA VAL A 91 3.06 -1.15 7.58
C VAL A 91 3.11 -0.71 9.03
N GLN A 92 4.12 0.08 9.38
CA GLN A 92 4.25 0.69 10.71
C GLN A 92 3.54 2.04 10.69
N ALA A 93 2.62 2.25 11.62
CA ALA A 93 1.92 3.53 11.75
C ALA A 93 1.97 4.06 13.19
N LYS A 94 2.04 5.39 13.34
CA LYS A 94 1.93 6.10 14.62
C LYS A 94 0.68 6.98 14.61
N VAL A 95 -0.29 6.63 15.45
CA VAL A 95 -1.59 7.32 15.52
C VAL A 95 -1.96 7.55 16.98
N PHE A 96 -2.29 8.79 17.35
CA PHE A 96 -2.66 9.19 18.72
C PHE A 96 -1.65 8.72 19.81
N GLY A 97 -0.36 8.71 19.49
CA GLY A 97 0.68 8.26 20.41
C GLY A 97 0.92 6.75 20.45
N PHE A 98 0.08 5.95 19.80
CA PHE A 98 0.23 4.51 19.69
C PHE A 98 0.93 4.11 18.38
N TRP A 99 1.76 3.10 18.46
CA TRP A 99 2.37 2.45 17.30
C TRP A 99 1.61 1.18 16.95
N SER A 100 1.51 0.91 15.66
CA SER A 100 1.00 -0.36 15.16
C SER A 100 1.90 -0.95 14.08
N LEU A 101 1.99 -2.28 14.04
CA LEU A 101 2.54 -3.05 12.93
C LEU A 101 1.40 -3.84 12.29
N ASN A 102 1.28 -3.71 10.98
CA ASN A 102 0.22 -4.30 10.16
C ASN A 102 0.89 -5.12 9.06
N ALA A 103 0.77 -6.44 9.10
CA ALA A 103 1.45 -7.32 8.17
C ALA A 103 0.76 -7.35 6.81
N ALA A 104 1.54 -7.24 5.75
CA ALA A 104 1.09 -7.34 4.38
C ALA A 104 2.11 -8.14 3.54
N ARG A 105 1.64 -8.77 2.46
CA ARG A 105 2.48 -9.51 1.52
C ARG A 105 2.17 -9.07 0.10
N ILE A 106 3.22 -8.88 -0.71
CA ILE A 106 3.08 -8.54 -2.13
C ILE A 106 2.41 -9.72 -2.84
N VAL A 107 1.28 -9.44 -3.52
CA VAL A 107 0.48 -10.42 -4.24
C VAL A 107 1.02 -10.60 -5.65
N TYR A 108 1.22 -9.48 -6.37
CA TYR A 108 1.71 -9.47 -7.73
C TYR A 108 2.41 -8.14 -8.05
N LEU A 109 3.16 -8.15 -9.16
CA LEU A 109 3.72 -6.94 -9.77
C LEU A 109 3.09 -6.72 -11.14
N ILE A 110 3.12 -5.48 -11.57
CA ILE A 110 2.77 -5.03 -12.92
C ILE A 110 4.01 -4.36 -13.49
N ASP A 111 4.47 -4.81 -14.66
CA ASP A 111 5.55 -4.16 -15.43
C ASP A 111 5.24 -4.36 -16.91
N GLU A 112 4.40 -3.49 -17.44
CA GLU A 112 3.86 -3.55 -18.79
C GLU A 112 4.39 -2.36 -19.58
N ARG A 113 4.96 -2.62 -20.76
CA ARG A 113 5.42 -1.58 -21.69
C ARG A 113 4.93 -1.92 -23.10
N GLN A 114 4.09 -1.07 -23.64
CA GLN A 114 3.61 -1.15 -25.02
C GLN A 114 3.69 0.25 -25.65
N ASN A 115 4.79 0.56 -26.33
CA ASN A 115 5.05 1.87 -26.95
C ASN A 115 4.91 3.02 -25.93
N LEU A 116 3.96 3.96 -26.18
CA LEU A 116 3.63 5.09 -25.30
C LEU A 116 2.69 4.71 -24.15
N ASN A 117 2.25 3.45 -24.05
CA ASN A 117 1.47 2.95 -22.92
C ASN A 117 2.39 2.12 -22.01
N ALA A 118 2.70 2.63 -20.84
CA ALA A 118 3.48 1.89 -19.86
C ALA A 118 2.78 1.91 -18.51
N ARG A 119 2.89 0.79 -17.79
CA ARG A 119 2.28 0.63 -16.50
C ARG A 119 3.20 -0.14 -15.57
N PHE A 120 3.50 0.45 -14.43
CA PHE A 120 4.28 -0.20 -13.37
C PHE A 120 3.53 -0.13 -12.06
N GLY A 121 3.57 -1.19 -11.29
CA GLY A 121 2.95 -1.20 -9.99
C GLY A 121 3.02 -2.54 -9.28
N PHE A 122 2.33 -2.61 -8.17
CA PHE A 122 2.18 -3.83 -7.39
C PHE A 122 0.89 -3.78 -6.56
N ALA A 123 0.43 -4.94 -6.12
CA ALA A 123 -0.56 -5.04 -5.06
C ALA A 123 0.02 -5.75 -3.85
N TYR A 124 -0.39 -5.34 -2.67
CA TYR A 124 -0.21 -6.10 -1.46
C TYR A 124 -1.56 -6.51 -0.86
N GLY A 125 -1.57 -7.67 -0.22
CA GLY A 125 -2.71 -8.19 0.53
C GLY A 125 -2.40 -8.27 2.02
N THR A 126 -3.43 -8.10 2.83
CA THR A 126 -3.31 -8.15 4.29
C THR A 126 -3.12 -9.58 4.80
N LEU A 127 -2.31 -9.72 5.86
CA LEU A 127 -2.12 -10.94 6.63
C LEU A 127 -2.93 -10.90 7.95
N PRO A 128 -3.05 -12.01 8.70
CA PRO A 128 -3.93 -12.09 9.87
C PRO A 128 -3.75 -10.97 10.91
N ASP A 129 -2.53 -10.52 11.17
CA ASP A 129 -2.25 -9.43 12.12
C ASP A 129 -2.32 -8.02 11.50
N HIS A 130 -3.06 -7.86 10.41
CA HIS A 130 -3.42 -6.55 9.87
C HIS A 130 -4.75 -6.05 10.48
N VAL A 131 -4.88 -4.75 10.72
CA VAL A 131 -6.12 -4.16 11.27
C VAL A 131 -7.28 -4.16 10.29
N GLU A 132 -6.96 -4.16 8.98
CA GLU A 132 -7.89 -4.30 7.86
C GLU A 132 -7.73 -5.68 7.21
N CYS A 133 -8.74 -6.08 6.45
CA CYS A 133 -8.76 -7.29 5.65
C CYS A 133 -9.06 -6.89 4.20
N GLY A 134 -8.13 -7.14 3.29
CA GLY A 134 -8.28 -6.79 1.88
C GLY A 134 -6.97 -6.65 1.12
N GLU A 135 -7.04 -5.98 -0.03
CA GLU A 135 -5.94 -5.81 -0.97
C GLU A 135 -5.90 -4.39 -1.49
N GLU A 136 -4.71 -3.85 -1.70
CA GLU A 136 -4.48 -2.52 -2.23
C GLU A 136 -3.42 -2.56 -3.32
N ARG A 137 -3.74 -1.92 -4.45
CA ARG A 137 -2.88 -1.82 -5.63
C ARG A 137 -2.42 -0.38 -5.80
N PHE A 138 -1.15 -0.22 -6.11
CA PHE A 138 -0.50 1.04 -6.44
C PHE A 138 0.07 0.94 -7.84
N THR A 139 -0.34 1.84 -8.75
CA THR A 139 0.16 1.85 -10.13
C THR A 139 0.58 3.24 -10.57
N VAL A 140 1.63 3.30 -11.38
CA VAL A 140 1.99 4.46 -12.19
C VAL A 140 1.68 4.10 -13.64
N GLU A 141 0.94 4.96 -14.33
CA GLU A 141 0.47 4.76 -15.69
C GLU A 141 0.96 5.93 -16.56
N TRP A 142 1.54 5.62 -17.71
CA TRP A 142 1.91 6.58 -18.75
C TRP A 142 1.05 6.30 -19.97
N HIS A 143 0.21 7.26 -20.35
CA HIS A 143 -0.79 7.11 -21.39
C HIS A 143 -0.32 7.67 -22.75
N GLU A 144 -1.02 7.32 -23.82
CA GLU A 144 -0.74 7.77 -25.20
C GLU A 144 -0.79 9.29 -25.38
N ASP A 145 -1.55 9.99 -24.55
CA ASP A 145 -1.61 11.46 -24.51
C ASP A 145 -0.44 12.10 -23.75
N ASP A 146 0.61 11.32 -23.47
CA ASP A 146 1.80 11.66 -22.70
C ASP A 146 1.55 11.94 -21.21
N SER A 147 0.32 11.84 -20.73
CA SER A 147 0.01 12.05 -19.31
C SER A 147 0.48 10.90 -18.43
N VAL A 148 1.05 11.24 -17.25
CA VAL A 148 1.49 10.28 -16.24
C VAL A 148 0.59 10.38 -15.02
N TRP A 149 0.09 9.25 -14.55
CA TRP A 149 -0.85 9.17 -13.43
C TRP A 149 -0.37 8.21 -12.35
N TYR A 150 -0.71 8.51 -11.11
CA TYR A 150 -0.61 7.59 -9.99
C TYR A 150 -2.01 7.19 -9.52
N ASP A 151 -2.23 5.88 -9.39
CA ASP A 151 -3.52 5.27 -9.09
C ASP A 151 -3.40 4.38 -7.86
N ILE A 152 -4.32 4.52 -6.92
CA ILE A 152 -4.49 3.68 -5.74
C ILE A 152 -5.88 3.06 -5.81
N TYR A 153 -5.93 1.73 -5.89
CA TYR A 153 -7.17 0.97 -5.93
C TYR A 153 -7.18 -0.09 -4.83
N ALA A 154 -8.17 -0.05 -3.97
CA ALA A 154 -8.24 -0.94 -2.82
C ALA A 154 -9.65 -1.48 -2.59
N PHE A 155 -9.71 -2.68 -2.03
CA PHE A 155 -10.91 -3.15 -1.35
C PHE A 155 -10.51 -3.58 0.06
N SER A 156 -11.23 -3.11 1.07
CA SER A 156 -10.96 -3.46 2.46
C SER A 156 -12.21 -3.49 3.32
N ARG A 157 -12.09 -4.18 4.44
CA ARG A 157 -13.05 -4.13 5.55
C ARG A 157 -12.31 -4.22 6.88
N PRO A 158 -12.81 -3.59 7.96
CA PRO A 158 -12.23 -3.70 9.28
C PRO A 158 -12.18 -5.16 9.77
N GLN A 159 -10.99 -5.64 10.14
CA GLN A 159 -10.79 -6.97 10.70
C GLN A 159 -10.73 -6.93 12.23
N HIS A 160 -9.93 -6.02 12.79
CA HIS A 160 -9.71 -5.94 14.22
C HIS A 160 -10.94 -5.37 14.96
N PRO A 161 -11.40 -5.95 16.08
CA PRO A 161 -12.58 -5.47 16.81
C PRO A 161 -12.53 -3.98 17.21
N LEU A 162 -11.37 -3.47 17.64
CA LEU A 162 -11.20 -2.05 17.96
C LEU A 162 -11.37 -1.15 16.75
N VAL A 163 -11.00 -1.61 15.55
CA VAL A 163 -11.17 -0.86 14.30
C VAL A 163 -12.63 -0.89 13.86
N LYS A 164 -13.36 -1.99 14.09
CA LYS A 164 -14.79 -2.07 13.86
C LYS A 164 -15.57 -1.07 14.73
N LEU A 165 -15.22 -0.97 16.03
CA LEU A 165 -15.82 0.00 16.96
C LEU A 165 -15.43 1.45 16.62
N GLY A 166 -14.19 1.68 16.18
CA GLY A 166 -13.64 2.98 15.77
C GLY A 166 -13.82 3.29 14.27
N SER A 167 -14.77 2.67 13.59
CA SER A 167 -14.96 2.75 12.14
C SER A 167 -14.87 4.17 11.53
N PRO A 168 -15.47 5.24 12.10
CA PRO A 168 -15.32 6.59 11.56
C PRO A 168 -13.88 7.13 11.63
N ILE A 169 -13.15 6.79 12.69
CA ILE A 169 -11.74 7.19 12.86
C ILE A 169 -10.86 6.41 11.88
N ALA A 170 -11.07 5.11 11.77
CA ALA A 170 -10.35 4.27 10.82
C ALA A 170 -10.54 4.80 9.37
N ARG A 171 -11.76 5.14 9.00
CA ARG A 171 -12.06 5.71 7.68
C ARG A 171 -11.33 7.04 7.42
N ARG A 172 -11.29 7.94 8.41
CA ARG A 172 -10.52 9.20 8.31
C ARG A 172 -9.02 8.93 8.16
N LEU A 173 -8.48 7.92 8.82
CA LEU A 173 -7.07 7.53 8.69
C LEU A 173 -6.75 6.95 7.33
N GLN A 174 -7.64 6.13 6.76
CA GLN A 174 -7.54 5.64 5.38
C GLN A 174 -7.53 6.80 4.37
N GLN A 175 -8.49 7.74 4.50
CA GLN A 175 -8.55 8.93 3.63
C GLN A 175 -7.30 9.81 3.76
N ARG A 176 -6.78 9.98 4.99
CA ARG A 176 -5.52 10.68 5.23
C ARG A 176 -4.35 9.96 4.55
N PHE A 177 -4.26 8.64 4.69
CA PHE A 177 -3.22 7.84 4.04
C PHE A 177 -3.24 8.04 2.53
N VAL A 178 -4.40 7.91 1.89
CA VAL A 178 -4.54 8.13 0.44
C VAL A 178 -4.07 9.53 0.05
N LYS A 179 -4.54 10.58 0.73
CA LYS A 179 -4.15 11.97 0.46
C LYS A 179 -2.63 12.17 0.57
N ASP A 180 -2.04 11.68 1.66
CA ASP A 180 -0.62 11.85 1.94
C ASP A 180 0.23 11.02 0.97
N SER A 181 -0.21 9.80 0.61
CA SER A 181 0.42 8.93 -0.39
C SER A 181 0.44 9.57 -1.78
N LEU A 182 -0.70 10.10 -2.24
CA LEU A 182 -0.79 10.83 -3.51
C LEU A 182 0.19 12.03 -3.51
N ALA A 183 0.20 12.81 -2.44
CA ALA A 183 1.09 13.98 -2.32
C ALA A 183 2.58 13.57 -2.30
N SER A 184 2.93 12.47 -1.64
CA SER A 184 4.30 11.95 -1.59
C SER A 184 4.81 11.57 -2.98
N ILE A 185 4.02 10.83 -3.76
CA ILE A 185 4.40 10.43 -5.12
C ILE A 185 4.45 11.65 -6.06
N VAL A 186 3.50 12.59 -5.98
CA VAL A 186 3.56 13.86 -6.74
C VAL A 186 4.88 14.59 -6.47
N LYS A 187 5.29 14.70 -5.21
CA LYS A 187 6.55 15.35 -4.83
C LYS A 187 7.78 14.60 -5.37
N ALA A 188 7.75 13.27 -5.34
CA ALA A 188 8.87 12.44 -5.78
C ALA A 188 8.99 12.31 -7.30
N SER A 189 7.94 12.70 -8.06
CA SER A 189 7.90 12.65 -9.53
C SER A 189 8.33 13.94 -10.21
N ARG A 190 8.53 15.01 -9.45
CA ARG A 190 9.01 16.31 -9.93
C ARG A 190 10.54 16.32 -9.95
#